data_3d0a5d1eb013a418966f0e794cdfbd22
#
_entry.id   3d0a5d1eb013a418966f0e794cdfbd22
#
_cell.length_a   1.000
_cell.length_b   1.000
_cell.length_c   1.000
_cell.angle_alpha   90.00
_cell.angle_beta   90.00
_cell.angle_gamma   90.00
#
_symmetry.space_group_name_H-M   'P 1'
#
loop_
_entity.id
_entity.type
_entity.pdbx_description
1 polymer ?
#
loop_
_entity_poly.entity_id
_entity_poly.type
_entity_poly.pdbx_seq_one_letter_code
_entity_poly.pdbx_strand_id
1 'polypeptide(L)'
;RSGRDFEVRGHAGAEKMKIVRKFVWLLLTIGLLTLSVQTASPIALGLAACMVLLPLLCLPINLYAAKKLKLAVRLPVNLRKGESGTAELTVQNPTWLPVCQIVCRVRLENQLNGETQIVNVSGGIWPKGRRTMKISLQSPWCGRIRLAVESARLYDCFGLIGVKMQPDAHGACVVQPDTFLQTLVLSPAAAHIDDTEDYSNERPGYDLSEMF
;
A
#
# COMPACT_ATOMS: atom_id res chain seq x y z
N ARG A 1 -3.74 11.97 -18.10
CA ARG A 1 -5.08 11.31 -18.19
C ARG A 1 -4.96 9.77 -18.29
N SER A 2 -3.88 9.22 -18.86
CA SER A 2 -3.70 7.77 -19.12
C SER A 2 -3.50 6.90 -17.87
N GLY A 3 -2.94 7.40 -16.78
CA GLY A 3 -2.68 6.60 -15.56
C GLY A 3 -3.91 6.26 -14.73
N ARG A 4 -4.92 7.11 -14.73
CA ARG A 4 -6.15 6.91 -13.95
C ARG A 4 -7.05 5.80 -14.50
N ASP A 5 -7.07 5.63 -15.82
CA ASP A 5 -7.96 4.64 -16.48
C ASP A 5 -7.46 3.20 -16.31
N PHE A 6 -6.15 3.01 -16.09
CA PHE A 6 -5.57 1.67 -15.86
C PHE A 6 -5.88 1.13 -14.45
N GLU A 7 -5.91 2.02 -13.45
CA GLU A 7 -6.16 1.68 -12.05
C GLU A 7 -7.64 1.32 -11.80
N VAL A 8 -8.56 2.04 -12.44
CA VAL A 8 -10.01 1.78 -12.34
C VAL A 8 -10.39 0.43 -12.95
N ARG A 9 -9.74 0.02 -14.05
CA ARG A 9 -9.97 -1.29 -14.67
C ARG A 9 -9.52 -2.46 -13.80
N GLY A 10 -8.42 -2.34 -13.09
CA GLY A 10 -7.92 -3.36 -12.16
C GLY A 10 -8.86 -3.61 -10.98
N HIS A 11 -9.48 -2.57 -10.44
CA HIS A 11 -10.42 -2.68 -9.32
C HIS A 11 -11.74 -3.36 -9.71
N ALA A 12 -12.33 -2.98 -10.84
CA ALA A 12 -13.57 -3.57 -11.32
C ALA A 12 -13.44 -5.06 -11.66
N GLY A 13 -12.28 -5.47 -12.20
CA GLY A 13 -11.97 -6.87 -12.48
C GLY A 13 -11.82 -7.72 -11.22
N ALA A 14 -11.14 -7.21 -10.21
CA ALA A 14 -10.91 -7.92 -8.95
C ALA A 14 -12.21 -8.10 -8.14
N GLU A 15 -13.11 -7.12 -8.14
CA GLU A 15 -14.42 -7.24 -7.49
C GLU A 15 -15.34 -8.23 -8.21
N LYS A 16 -15.40 -8.16 -9.55
CA LYS A 16 -16.16 -9.13 -10.36
C LYS A 16 -15.67 -10.55 -10.09
N MET A 17 -14.38 -10.78 -10.04
CA MET A 17 -13.80 -12.11 -9.78
C MET A 17 -14.20 -12.64 -8.39
N LYS A 18 -14.31 -11.79 -7.38
CA LYS A 18 -14.79 -12.17 -6.03
C LYS A 18 -16.26 -12.60 -6.05
N ILE A 19 -17.10 -11.89 -6.79
CA ILE A 19 -18.53 -12.22 -6.93
C ILE A 19 -18.69 -13.55 -7.66
N VAL A 20 -18.00 -13.71 -8.80
CA VAL A 20 -18.02 -14.96 -9.59
C VAL A 20 -17.59 -16.15 -8.72
N ARG A 21 -16.52 -16.02 -7.94
CA ARG A 21 -16.04 -17.09 -7.06
C ARG A 21 -17.07 -17.49 -6.01
N LYS A 22 -17.76 -16.53 -5.38
CA LYS A 22 -18.86 -16.82 -4.45
C LYS A 22 -20.02 -17.54 -5.11
N PHE A 23 -20.34 -17.08 -6.31
CA PHE A 23 -21.45 -17.69 -7.09
C PHE A 23 -21.12 -19.13 -7.49
N VAL A 24 -19.92 -19.37 -8.02
CA VAL A 24 -19.46 -20.73 -8.37
C VAL A 24 -19.45 -21.64 -7.15
N TRP A 25 -18.94 -21.15 -6.02
CA TRP A 25 -18.91 -21.92 -4.77
C TRP A 25 -20.32 -22.30 -4.29
N LEU A 26 -21.27 -21.34 -4.33
CA LEU A 26 -22.67 -21.56 -3.96
C LEU A 26 -23.34 -22.59 -4.89
N LEU A 27 -23.11 -22.47 -6.19
CA LEU A 27 -23.65 -23.37 -7.20
C LEU A 27 -23.14 -24.80 -7.02
N LEU A 28 -21.84 -24.94 -6.70
CA LEU A 28 -21.19 -26.21 -6.44
C LEU A 28 -21.73 -26.85 -5.15
N THR A 29 -21.97 -26.06 -4.12
CA THR A 29 -22.58 -26.53 -2.86
C THR A 29 -24.01 -27.02 -3.07
N ILE A 30 -24.81 -26.27 -3.81
CA ILE A 30 -26.18 -26.67 -4.15
C ILE A 30 -26.17 -27.96 -5.00
N GLY A 31 -25.27 -28.05 -5.99
CA GLY A 31 -25.13 -29.25 -6.83
C GLY A 31 -24.78 -30.49 -6.02
N LEU A 32 -23.86 -30.37 -5.05
CA LEU A 32 -23.50 -31.47 -4.14
C LEU A 32 -24.67 -31.88 -3.24
N LEU A 33 -25.45 -30.92 -2.75
CA LEU A 33 -26.64 -31.20 -1.94
C LEU A 33 -27.71 -31.92 -2.75
N THR A 34 -27.99 -31.50 -3.98
CA THR A 34 -28.95 -32.16 -4.84
C THR A 34 -28.53 -33.58 -5.22
N LEU A 35 -27.20 -33.75 -5.51
CA LEU A 35 -26.62 -35.05 -5.77
C LEU A 35 -26.76 -36.00 -4.58
N SER A 36 -26.50 -35.46 -3.36
CA SER A 36 -26.64 -36.22 -2.10
C SER A 36 -28.05 -36.73 -1.88
N VAL A 37 -29.08 -35.92 -2.20
CA VAL A 37 -30.48 -36.32 -2.08
C VAL A 37 -30.84 -37.38 -3.11
N GLN A 38 -30.37 -37.23 -4.37
CA GLN A 38 -30.69 -38.18 -5.45
C GLN A 38 -30.04 -39.54 -5.27
N THR A 39 -28.79 -39.56 -4.83
CA THR A 39 -27.99 -40.79 -4.66
C THR A 39 -28.12 -41.43 -3.29
N ALA A 40 -28.78 -40.77 -2.33
CA ALA A 40 -28.80 -41.15 -0.90
C ALA A 40 -27.42 -41.46 -0.34
N SER A 41 -26.37 -40.87 -0.89
CA SER A 41 -25.00 -41.18 -0.57
C SER A 41 -24.51 -40.34 0.65
N PRO A 42 -24.08 -41.00 1.76
CA PRO A 42 -23.55 -40.31 2.92
C PRO A 42 -22.25 -39.56 2.61
N ILE A 43 -21.49 -40.00 1.61
CA ILE A 43 -20.24 -39.36 1.17
C ILE A 43 -20.54 -38.00 0.53
N ALA A 44 -21.54 -37.92 -0.36
CA ALA A 44 -21.93 -36.67 -0.99
C ALA A 44 -22.45 -35.67 0.05
N LEU A 45 -23.20 -36.13 1.05
CA LEU A 45 -23.68 -35.32 2.16
C LEU A 45 -22.49 -34.78 2.99
N GLY A 46 -21.53 -35.64 3.31
CA GLY A 46 -20.33 -35.25 4.04
C GLY A 46 -19.49 -34.19 3.32
N LEU A 47 -19.33 -34.34 1.98
CA LEU A 47 -18.65 -33.34 1.16
C LEU A 47 -19.39 -32.00 1.13
N ALA A 48 -20.71 -32.03 1.01
CA ALA A 48 -21.52 -30.81 1.06
C ALA A 48 -21.42 -30.11 2.42
N ALA A 49 -21.47 -30.87 3.51
CA ALA A 49 -21.28 -30.37 4.86
C ALA A 49 -19.88 -29.75 5.04
N CYS A 50 -18.82 -30.39 4.56
CA CYS A 50 -17.47 -29.83 4.57
C CYS A 50 -17.37 -28.52 3.80
N MET A 51 -18.01 -28.42 2.64
CA MET A 51 -18.02 -27.17 1.85
C MET A 51 -18.64 -25.98 2.62
N VAL A 52 -19.63 -26.23 3.47
CA VAL A 52 -20.25 -25.19 4.30
C VAL A 52 -19.43 -24.93 5.58
N LEU A 53 -18.99 -25.98 6.25
CA LEU A 53 -18.29 -25.87 7.53
C LEU A 53 -16.88 -25.24 7.42
N LEU A 54 -16.14 -25.54 6.35
CA LEU A 54 -14.78 -25.04 6.20
C LEU A 54 -14.70 -23.49 6.18
N PRO A 55 -15.45 -22.75 5.38
CA PRO A 55 -15.43 -21.28 5.42
C PRO A 55 -15.94 -20.74 6.76
N LEU A 56 -16.90 -21.42 7.38
CA LEU A 56 -17.44 -21.02 8.67
C LEU A 56 -16.38 -21.15 9.78
N LEU A 57 -15.59 -22.24 9.78
CA LEU A 57 -14.47 -22.45 10.71
C LEU A 57 -13.31 -21.46 10.45
N CYS A 58 -13.09 -21.08 9.21
CA CYS A 58 -12.06 -20.08 8.86
C CYS A 58 -12.38 -18.68 9.41
N LEU A 59 -13.64 -18.35 9.68
CA LEU A 59 -14.05 -17.02 10.14
C LEU A 59 -13.45 -16.69 11.52
N PRO A 60 -13.64 -17.48 12.59
CA PRO A 60 -13.05 -17.19 13.90
C PRO A 60 -11.51 -17.23 13.85
N ILE A 61 -10.94 -18.10 13.02
CA ILE A 61 -9.49 -18.18 12.78
C ILE A 61 -8.97 -16.85 12.24
N ASN A 62 -9.60 -16.34 11.19
CA ASN A 62 -9.23 -15.07 10.58
C ASN A 62 -9.47 -13.87 11.51
N LEU A 63 -10.54 -13.88 12.29
CA LEU A 63 -10.80 -12.85 13.31
C LEU A 63 -9.70 -12.82 14.37
N TYR A 64 -9.28 -13.98 14.86
CA TYR A 64 -8.19 -14.09 15.82
C TYR A 64 -6.86 -13.64 15.21
N ALA A 65 -6.53 -14.10 14.00
CA ALA A 65 -5.32 -13.70 13.29
C ALA A 65 -5.29 -12.19 13.03
N ALA A 66 -6.42 -11.58 12.60
CA ALA A 66 -6.54 -10.15 12.34
C ALA A 66 -6.15 -9.27 13.54
N LYS A 67 -6.50 -9.73 14.76
CA LYS A 67 -6.15 -9.01 16.00
C LYS A 67 -4.67 -9.12 16.39
N LYS A 68 -3.97 -10.15 15.91
CA LYS A 68 -2.58 -10.44 16.30
C LYS A 68 -1.56 -10.08 15.24
N LEU A 69 -1.95 -9.92 13.99
CA LEU A 69 -1.06 -9.53 12.89
C LEU A 69 -0.42 -8.18 13.16
N LYS A 70 0.89 -8.11 12.89
CA LYS A 70 1.67 -6.87 12.96
C LYS A 70 2.10 -6.46 11.56
N LEU A 71 1.85 -5.20 11.22
CA LEU A 71 2.29 -4.61 9.97
C LEU A 71 3.36 -3.57 10.27
N ALA A 72 4.40 -3.55 9.45
CA ALA A 72 5.47 -2.55 9.51
C ALA A 72 5.82 -2.11 8.09
N VAL A 73 6.01 -0.82 7.94
CA VAL A 73 6.42 -0.20 6.67
C VAL A 73 7.86 0.24 6.79
N ARG A 74 8.67 -0.08 5.80
CA ARG A 74 10.03 0.43 5.62
C ARG A 74 10.10 1.16 4.29
N LEU A 75 10.60 2.38 4.32
CA LEU A 75 10.80 3.24 3.17
C LEU A 75 12.28 3.59 3.04
N PRO A 76 12.79 3.82 1.84
CA PRO A 76 14.09 4.44 1.68
C PRO A 76 14.07 5.84 2.31
N VAL A 77 15.18 6.26 2.90
CA VAL A 77 15.25 7.55 3.57
C VAL A 77 15.11 8.69 2.56
N ASN A 78 15.81 8.58 1.45
CA ASN A 78 15.83 9.56 0.37
C ASN A 78 15.65 8.87 -0.97
N LEU A 79 14.99 9.53 -1.90
CA LEU A 79 14.83 9.13 -3.29
C LEU A 79 15.14 10.35 -4.18
N ARG A 80 15.74 10.14 -5.34
CA ARG A 80 15.91 11.23 -6.31
C ARG A 80 14.68 11.35 -7.19
N LYS A 81 14.42 12.54 -7.69
CA LYS A 81 13.33 12.79 -8.64
C LYS A 81 13.46 11.86 -9.86
N GLY A 82 12.37 11.17 -10.20
CA GLY A 82 12.33 10.23 -11.33
C GLY A 82 12.97 8.86 -11.07
N GLU A 83 13.70 8.70 -9.98
CA GLU A 83 14.28 7.41 -9.59
C GLU A 83 13.20 6.46 -9.06
N SER A 84 13.34 5.18 -9.39
CA SER A 84 12.47 4.14 -8.84
C SER A 84 13.04 3.61 -7.52
N GLY A 85 12.30 3.80 -6.45
CA GLY A 85 12.61 3.22 -5.15
C GLY A 85 11.68 2.05 -4.83
N THR A 86 11.98 1.37 -3.76
CA THR A 86 11.14 0.26 -3.28
C THR A 86 10.76 0.49 -1.82
N ALA A 87 9.47 0.58 -1.54
CA ALA A 87 8.94 0.49 -0.19
C ALA A 87 8.68 -0.98 0.15
N GLU A 88 8.91 -1.33 1.40
CA GLU A 88 8.70 -2.67 1.90
C GLU A 88 7.59 -2.66 2.96
N LEU A 89 6.50 -3.36 2.66
CA LEU A 89 5.44 -3.66 3.62
C LEU A 89 5.69 -5.04 4.19
N THR A 90 6.12 -5.10 5.44
CA THR A 90 6.36 -6.35 6.16
C THR A 90 5.15 -6.70 7.02
N VAL A 91 4.60 -7.88 6.81
CA VAL A 91 3.54 -8.45 7.63
C VAL A 91 4.08 -9.63 8.41
N GLN A 92 3.91 -9.59 9.72
CA GLN A 92 4.33 -10.64 10.63
C GLN A 92 3.11 -11.32 11.24
N ASN A 93 3.07 -12.64 11.13
CA ASN A 93 2.07 -13.49 11.75
C ASN A 93 2.65 -14.16 13.00
N PRO A 94 2.35 -13.69 14.21
CA PRO A 94 2.83 -14.30 15.43
C PRO A 94 2.04 -15.57 15.83
N THR A 95 0.94 -15.87 15.11
CA THR A 95 0.06 -16.99 15.45
C THR A 95 0.51 -18.30 14.81
N TRP A 96 0.03 -19.41 15.34
CA TRP A 96 0.21 -20.74 14.76
C TRP A 96 -0.71 -21.03 13.56
N LEU A 97 -1.63 -20.12 13.29
CA LEU A 97 -2.61 -20.29 12.24
C LEU A 97 -2.10 -19.68 10.93
N PRO A 98 -2.21 -20.38 9.80
CA PRO A 98 -1.83 -19.82 8.51
C PRO A 98 -2.80 -18.71 8.09
N VAL A 99 -2.27 -17.66 7.52
CA VAL A 99 -3.05 -16.62 6.85
C VAL A 99 -2.98 -16.90 5.36
N CYS A 100 -4.07 -17.42 4.80
CA CYS A 100 -4.12 -17.85 3.40
C CYS A 100 -3.91 -16.69 2.44
N GLN A 101 -4.61 -15.58 2.68
CA GLN A 101 -4.45 -14.39 1.86
C GLN A 101 -4.73 -13.14 2.68
N ILE A 102 -3.79 -12.20 2.65
CA ILE A 102 -3.99 -10.82 3.10
C ILE A 102 -3.94 -9.89 1.89
N VAL A 103 -4.85 -8.93 1.83
CA VAL A 103 -4.86 -7.87 0.83
C VAL A 103 -4.77 -6.54 1.57
N CYS A 104 -3.68 -5.82 1.35
CA CYS A 104 -3.44 -4.51 1.94
C CYS A 104 -3.66 -3.42 0.89
N ARG A 105 -4.46 -2.42 1.23
CA ARG A 105 -4.65 -1.22 0.44
C ARG A 105 -3.75 -0.14 0.99
N VAL A 106 -2.78 0.27 0.18
CA VAL A 106 -1.74 1.22 0.56
C VAL A 106 -1.98 2.51 -0.21
N ARG A 107 -2.06 3.62 0.51
CA ARG A 107 -2.12 4.97 -0.06
C ARG A 107 -0.73 5.57 -0.04
N LEU A 108 -0.32 6.07 -1.19
CA LEU A 108 0.86 6.89 -1.39
C LEU A 108 0.38 8.31 -1.68
N GLU A 109 0.82 9.27 -0.91
CA GLU A 109 0.42 10.67 -1.05
C GLU A 109 1.65 11.56 -1.09
N ASN A 110 1.80 12.35 -2.13
CA ASN A 110 2.81 13.39 -2.18
C ASN A 110 2.24 14.66 -1.56
N GLN A 111 2.82 15.08 -0.42
CA GLN A 111 2.32 16.21 0.35
C GLN A 111 2.50 17.56 -0.34
N LEU A 112 3.37 17.66 -1.36
CA LEU A 112 3.63 18.92 -2.06
C LEU A 112 2.55 19.24 -3.09
N ASN A 113 2.14 18.26 -3.90
CA ASN A 113 1.17 18.44 -4.98
C ASN A 113 -0.20 17.80 -4.70
N GLY A 114 -0.35 17.09 -3.56
CA GLY A 114 -1.59 16.40 -3.21
C GLY A 114 -1.88 15.16 -4.08
N GLU A 115 -0.94 14.74 -4.92
CA GLU A 115 -1.13 13.56 -5.76
C GLU A 115 -1.20 12.30 -4.90
N THR A 116 -2.25 11.51 -5.12
CA THR A 116 -2.51 10.30 -4.35
C THR A 116 -2.56 9.10 -5.28
N GLN A 117 -1.79 8.07 -4.97
CA GLN A 117 -1.80 6.79 -5.64
C GLN A 117 -2.21 5.69 -4.65
N ILE A 118 -3.09 4.78 -5.08
CA ILE A 118 -3.52 3.64 -4.27
C ILE A 118 -2.97 2.37 -4.89
N VAL A 119 -2.24 1.60 -4.10
CA VAL A 119 -1.66 0.32 -4.51
C VAL A 119 -2.23 -0.79 -3.65
N ASN A 120 -2.68 -1.88 -4.28
CA ASN A 120 -3.11 -3.07 -3.58
C ASN A 120 -2.02 -4.13 -3.64
N VAL A 121 -1.58 -4.59 -2.48
CA VAL A 121 -0.61 -5.67 -2.36
C VAL A 121 -1.24 -6.85 -1.65
N SER A 122 -0.93 -8.07 -2.11
CA SER A 122 -1.51 -9.27 -1.55
C SER A 122 -0.48 -10.39 -1.37
N GLY A 123 -0.73 -11.24 -0.39
CA GLY A 123 0.14 -12.39 -0.13
C GLY A 123 -0.42 -13.30 0.94
N GLY A 124 0.09 -14.53 0.99
CA GLY A 124 -0.16 -15.46 2.10
C GLY A 124 1.00 -15.44 3.09
N ILE A 125 0.74 -15.81 4.34
CA ILE A 125 1.76 -15.80 5.41
C ILE A 125 1.66 -17.11 6.19
N TRP A 126 2.79 -17.79 6.31
CA TRP A 126 2.90 -19.02 7.09
C TRP A 126 2.70 -18.76 8.60
N PRO A 127 2.35 -19.78 9.36
CA PRO A 127 2.32 -19.72 10.82
C PRO A 127 3.67 -19.25 11.37
N LYS A 128 3.65 -18.35 12.35
CA LYS A 128 4.85 -17.71 12.94
C LYS A 128 5.81 -17.09 11.92
N GLY A 129 5.33 -16.86 10.68
CA GLY A 129 6.12 -16.38 9.58
C GLY A 129 6.08 -14.86 9.41
N ARG A 130 6.98 -14.39 8.55
CA ARG A 130 7.04 -13.00 8.08
C ARG A 130 7.02 -12.99 6.56
N ARG A 131 6.29 -12.05 6.00
CA ARG A 131 6.31 -11.80 4.54
C ARG A 131 6.52 -10.32 4.28
N THR A 132 7.48 -10.03 3.41
CA THR A 132 7.73 -8.67 2.92
C THR A 132 7.19 -8.56 1.51
N MET A 133 6.36 -7.54 1.29
CA MET A 133 5.77 -7.20 0.01
C MET A 133 6.42 -5.91 -0.47
N LYS A 134 6.94 -5.91 -1.70
CA LYS A 134 7.61 -4.77 -2.29
C LYS A 134 6.60 -3.92 -3.05
N ILE A 135 6.68 -2.62 -2.86
CA ILE A 135 5.85 -1.61 -3.51
C ILE A 135 6.79 -0.69 -4.26
N SER A 136 6.64 -0.60 -5.58
CA SER A 136 7.43 0.34 -6.38
C SER A 136 6.98 1.76 -6.07
N LEU A 137 7.98 2.61 -5.76
CA LEU A 137 7.83 4.04 -5.55
C LEU A 137 8.49 4.76 -6.71
N GLN A 138 7.74 5.57 -7.42
CA GLN A 138 8.29 6.46 -8.42
C GLN A 138 7.51 7.76 -8.36
N SER A 139 8.21 8.88 -8.26
CA SER A 139 7.59 10.20 -8.29
C SER A 139 8.29 11.10 -9.29
N PRO A 140 7.55 11.69 -10.22
CA PRO A 140 8.08 12.71 -11.12
C PRO A 140 8.24 14.06 -10.42
N TRP A 141 7.73 14.20 -9.20
CA TRP A 141 7.75 15.42 -8.42
C TRP A 141 8.60 15.27 -7.16
N CYS A 142 9.30 16.34 -6.82
CA CYS A 142 9.96 16.45 -5.52
C CYS A 142 8.91 16.56 -4.41
N GLY A 143 9.32 16.31 -3.18
CA GLY A 143 8.46 16.49 -2.02
C GLY A 143 8.49 15.31 -1.07
N ARG A 144 7.66 15.38 -0.04
CA ARG A 144 7.52 14.32 0.95
C ARG A 144 6.41 13.37 0.55
N ILE A 145 6.76 12.12 0.28
CA ILE A 145 5.80 11.04 0.02
C ILE A 145 5.44 10.39 1.35
N ARG A 146 4.17 10.42 1.69
CA ARG A 146 3.61 9.69 2.82
C ARG A 146 3.00 8.39 2.33
N LEU A 147 3.40 7.29 2.93
CA LEU A 147 2.81 5.98 2.71
C LEU A 147 1.98 5.61 3.94
N ALA A 148 0.73 5.25 3.77
CA ALA A 148 -0.15 4.79 4.82
C ALA A 148 -0.93 3.57 4.37
N VAL A 149 -1.05 2.56 5.24
CA VAL A 149 -1.92 1.41 4.97
C VAL A 149 -3.33 1.76 5.43
N GLU A 150 -4.22 2.05 4.47
CA GLU A 150 -5.60 2.44 4.76
C GLU A 150 -6.43 1.29 5.35
N SER A 151 -6.28 0.11 4.78
CA SER A 151 -7.00 -1.06 5.23
C SER A 151 -6.29 -2.33 4.81
N ALA A 152 -6.46 -3.37 5.61
CA ALA A 152 -6.08 -4.71 5.26
C ALA A 152 -7.29 -5.64 5.41
N ARG A 153 -7.38 -6.64 4.54
CA ARG A 153 -8.41 -7.67 4.60
C ARG A 153 -7.77 -9.04 4.55
N LEU A 154 -8.12 -9.87 5.52
CA LEU A 154 -7.74 -11.27 5.53
C LEU A 154 -8.84 -12.09 4.91
N TYR A 155 -8.47 -12.91 3.93
CA TYR A 155 -9.40 -13.83 3.29
C TYR A 155 -9.09 -15.27 3.71
N ASP A 156 -10.13 -16.09 3.77
CA ASP A 156 -10.04 -17.53 3.92
C ASP A 156 -9.37 -18.18 2.70
N CYS A 157 -9.08 -19.48 2.77
CA CYS A 157 -8.43 -20.22 1.68
C CYS A 157 -9.23 -20.17 0.37
N PHE A 158 -10.55 -20.09 0.47
CA PHE A 158 -11.43 -19.96 -0.69
C PHE A 158 -11.66 -18.51 -1.12
N GLY A 159 -11.27 -17.54 -0.28
CA GLY A 159 -11.47 -16.12 -0.49
C GLY A 159 -12.93 -15.70 -0.51
N LEU A 160 -13.78 -16.43 0.19
CA LEU A 160 -15.21 -16.18 0.30
C LEU A 160 -15.53 -15.14 1.35
N ILE A 161 -14.87 -15.26 2.51
CA ILE A 161 -15.07 -14.42 3.69
C ILE A 161 -13.82 -13.58 3.92
N GLY A 162 -14.00 -12.26 3.99
CA GLY A 162 -12.91 -11.32 4.26
C GLY A 162 -13.12 -10.60 5.59
N VAL A 163 -12.18 -10.72 6.49
CA VAL A 163 -12.13 -9.99 7.76
C VAL A 163 -11.34 -8.71 7.57
N LYS A 164 -11.96 -7.56 7.85
CA LYS A 164 -11.31 -6.25 7.77
C LYS A 164 -10.51 -5.98 9.05
N MET A 165 -9.28 -5.51 8.88
CA MET A 165 -8.48 -4.92 9.94
C MET A 165 -8.07 -3.50 9.56
N GLN A 166 -7.83 -2.66 10.56
CA GLN A 166 -7.30 -1.32 10.39
C GLN A 166 -5.88 -1.31 10.97
N PRO A 167 -4.86 -1.49 10.13
CA PRO A 167 -3.49 -1.44 10.59
C PRO A 167 -3.05 0.01 10.76
N ASP A 168 -2.34 0.30 11.84
CA ASP A 168 -1.63 1.56 12.01
C ASP A 168 -0.18 1.38 11.54
N ALA A 169 -0.01 1.40 10.21
CA ALA A 169 1.30 1.29 9.60
C ALA A 169 1.47 2.43 8.58
N HIS A 170 2.38 3.33 8.89
CA HIS A 170 2.68 4.49 8.08
C HIS A 170 4.18 4.75 8.01
N GLY A 171 4.59 5.50 7.01
CA GLY A 171 5.97 5.92 6.82
C GLY A 171 6.03 7.12 5.88
N ALA A 172 7.18 7.76 5.82
CA ALA A 172 7.42 8.85 4.88
C ALA A 172 8.82 8.76 4.31
N CYS A 173 8.97 9.17 3.05
CA CYS A 173 10.26 9.33 2.42
C CYS A 173 10.32 10.71 1.73
N VAL A 174 11.52 11.23 1.52
CA VAL A 174 11.72 12.52 0.87
C VAL A 174 12.28 12.30 -0.53
N VAL A 175 11.61 12.87 -1.52
CA VAL A 175 12.09 12.91 -2.91
C VAL A 175 12.84 14.22 -3.10
N GLN A 176 14.15 14.09 -3.28
CA GLN A 176 15.06 15.21 -3.47
C GLN A 176 15.07 15.65 -4.94
N PRO A 177 15.28 16.94 -5.22
CA PRO A 177 15.51 17.42 -6.57
C PRO A 177 16.83 16.87 -7.11
N ASP A 178 16.95 16.83 -8.43
CA ASP A 178 18.21 16.54 -9.09
C ASP A 178 19.19 17.69 -8.82
N THR A 179 20.37 17.36 -8.37
CA THR A 179 21.45 18.32 -8.16
C THR A 179 22.43 18.23 -9.31
N PHE A 180 22.71 19.34 -9.95
CA PHE A 180 23.78 19.45 -10.94
C PHE A 180 24.89 20.35 -10.41
N LEU A 181 26.12 19.95 -10.67
CA LEU A 181 27.28 20.78 -10.37
C LEU A 181 27.42 21.82 -11.50
N GLN A 182 27.18 23.07 -11.17
CA GLN A 182 27.46 24.18 -12.08
C GLN A 182 28.73 24.87 -11.62
N THR A 183 29.74 24.86 -12.50
CA THR A 183 30.93 25.65 -12.27
C THR A 183 30.62 27.11 -12.63
N LEU A 184 30.45 27.95 -11.61
CA LEU A 184 30.33 29.37 -11.81
C LEU A 184 31.74 29.93 -12.06
N VAL A 185 31.99 30.32 -13.30
CA VAL A 185 33.16 31.12 -13.63
C VAL A 185 32.81 32.57 -13.29
N LEU A 186 33.21 33.00 -12.11
CA LEU A 186 33.10 34.41 -11.72
C LEU A 186 34.05 35.21 -12.62
N SER A 187 33.50 36.04 -13.49
CA SER A 187 34.31 37.00 -14.23
C SER A 187 34.93 37.98 -13.24
N PRO A 188 36.23 38.27 -13.40
CA PRO A 188 36.88 39.28 -12.54
C PRO A 188 36.20 40.66 -12.57
N ALA A 189 35.49 40.98 -13.66
CA ALA A 189 34.66 42.19 -13.76
C ALA A 189 33.43 42.16 -12.85
N ALA A 190 32.94 40.98 -12.47
CA ALA A 190 31.85 40.88 -11.49
C ALA A 190 32.35 40.95 -10.03
N ALA A 191 33.64 40.70 -9.79
CA ALA A 191 34.26 40.91 -8.49
C ALA A 191 34.54 42.40 -8.20
N HIS A 192 34.37 43.29 -9.19
CA HIS A 192 34.45 44.75 -9.09
C HIS A 192 33.08 45.43 -9.09
N ILE A 193 32.03 44.71 -8.79
CA ILE A 193 30.81 45.27 -8.20
C ILE A 193 31.06 45.28 -6.69
N ASP A 194 31.94 45.92 -6.45
CA ASP A 194 32.33 46.97 -5.60
C ASP A 194 31.22 47.27 -4.59
N ASP A 195 31.62 47.01 -3.38
CA ASP A 195 31.49 47.88 -2.24
C ASP A 195 31.60 49.38 -2.56
N THR A 196 30.95 49.88 -3.57
CA THR A 196 30.59 51.26 -3.61
C THR A 196 29.41 51.39 -2.66
N GLU A 197 29.77 51.72 -1.45
CA GLU A 197 29.07 52.41 -0.42
C GLU A 197 28.13 53.53 -0.89
N ASP A 198 27.34 53.30 -1.90
CA ASP A 198 26.17 54.10 -2.27
C ASP A 198 24.87 53.46 -1.76
N TYR A 199 24.99 52.78 -0.62
CA TYR A 199 23.85 52.62 0.26
C TYR A 199 23.64 53.98 0.93
N SER A 200 22.87 54.83 0.26
CA SER A 200 22.42 56.04 0.88
C SER A 200 21.70 55.67 2.18
N ASN A 201 22.24 56.16 3.28
CA ASN A 201 21.64 56.09 4.61
C ASN A 201 20.22 56.75 4.69
N GLU A 202 19.62 57.05 3.54
CA GLU A 202 18.31 57.69 3.44
C GLU A 202 17.14 56.76 3.34
N ARG A 203 17.40 55.43 3.33
CA ARG A 203 16.31 54.42 3.39
C ARG A 203 16.49 53.48 4.57
N PRO A 204 16.08 53.89 5.76
CA PRO A 204 16.04 52.98 6.90
C PRO A 204 15.04 51.85 6.65
N GLY A 205 15.45 50.63 6.80
CA GLY A 205 14.53 49.48 6.75
C GLY A 205 14.84 48.41 5.73
N TYR A 206 16.00 48.43 5.08
CA TYR A 206 16.44 47.34 4.19
C TYR A 206 17.58 46.52 4.70
N ASP A 207 18.01 46.75 5.94
CA ASP A 207 19.00 45.89 6.59
C ASP A 207 18.31 44.68 7.22
N LEU A 208 18.54 43.50 6.63
CA LEU A 208 18.02 42.24 7.12
C LEU A 208 18.56 41.88 8.52
N SER A 209 19.60 42.57 9.00
CA SER A 209 20.13 42.38 10.34
C SER A 209 19.29 43.06 11.43
N GLU A 210 18.38 43.97 11.09
CA GLU A 210 17.49 44.64 12.06
C GLU A 210 16.13 43.94 12.25
N MET A 211 15.91 42.79 11.62
CA MET A 211 14.68 41.99 11.76
C MET A 211 14.76 40.90 12.82
N PHE A 212 15.43 41.16 13.95
CA PHE A 212 15.37 40.28 15.12
C PHE A 212 15.01 41.07 16.39
#